data_45ee29fcd40d050669b3411a342619e6
#
_entry.id   45ee29fcd40d050669b3411a342619e6
#
_cell.length_a   1.000
_cell.length_b   1.000
_cell.length_c   1.000
_cell.angle_alpha   90.00
_cell.angle_beta   90.00
_cell.angle_gamma   90.00
#
_symmetry.space_group_name_H-M   'P 1'
#
loop_
_entity.id
_entity.type
_entity.pdbx_description
1 polymer ?
#
loop_
_entity_poly.entity_id
_entity_poly.type
_entity_poly.pdbx_seq_one_letter_code
_entity_poly.pdbx_strand_id
1 'polypeptide(L)' 'MNMIDLELTRAEHEVKELEARLRVVPMNDAQLARALERALAAKRARLARLKARHQA' A
#
# COMPACT_ATOMS: atom_id res chain seq x y z
N MET A 1 -8.32 -17.47 -11.97
CA MET A 1 -8.11 -16.13 -11.33
C MET A 1 -8.38 -15.05 -12.37
N ASN A 2 -9.21 -14.09 -12.06
CA ASN A 2 -9.50 -13.01 -13.01
C ASN A 2 -8.56 -11.82 -12.76
N MET A 3 -8.62 -10.82 -13.65
CA MET A 3 -7.75 -9.66 -13.59
C MET A 3 -7.93 -8.85 -12.29
N ILE A 4 -9.18 -8.76 -11.78
CA ILE A 4 -9.46 -8.03 -10.56
C ILE A 4 -8.79 -8.67 -9.36
N ASP A 5 -8.83 -10.00 -9.29
CA ASP A 5 -8.17 -10.73 -8.19
C ASP A 5 -6.67 -10.51 -8.20
N LEU A 6 -6.06 -10.51 -9.38
CA LEU A 6 -4.63 -10.28 -9.49
C LEU A 6 -4.25 -8.86 -9.07
N GLU A 7 -5.03 -7.87 -9.51
CA GLU A 7 -4.80 -6.49 -9.11
C GLU A 7 -4.94 -6.31 -7.60
N LEU A 8 -5.95 -6.94 -7.01
CA LEU A 8 -6.19 -6.87 -5.57
C LEU A 8 -5.00 -7.47 -4.81
N THR A 9 -4.53 -8.62 -5.23
CA THR A 9 -3.39 -9.28 -4.59
C THR A 9 -2.14 -8.41 -4.66
N ARG A 10 -1.88 -7.81 -5.82
CA ARG A 10 -0.73 -6.91 -5.99
C ARG A 10 -0.85 -5.68 -5.09
N ALA A 11 -2.04 -5.09 -5.02
CA ALA A 11 -2.25 -3.91 -4.19
C ALA A 11 -2.03 -4.23 -2.72
N GLU A 12 -2.50 -5.39 -2.25
CA GLU A 12 -2.27 -5.83 -0.89
C GLU A 12 -0.79 -6.03 -0.60
N HIS A 13 -0.08 -6.62 -1.55
CA HIS A 13 1.37 -6.84 -1.42
C HIS A 13 2.13 -5.52 -1.34
N GLU A 14 1.77 -4.55 -2.19
CA GLU A 14 2.41 -3.23 -2.18
C GLU A 14 2.21 -2.51 -0.86
N VAL A 15 1.01 -2.60 -0.28
CA VAL A 15 0.74 -2.00 1.03
C VAL A 15 1.63 -2.64 2.10
N LYS A 16 1.71 -3.96 2.11
CA LYS A 16 2.52 -4.68 3.10
C LYS A 16 4.01 -4.35 2.97
N GLU A 17 4.50 -4.22 1.73
CA GLU A 17 5.90 -3.85 1.50
C GLU A 17 6.20 -2.46 2.04
N LEU A 18 5.31 -1.49 1.80
CA LEU A 18 5.51 -0.15 2.29
C LEU A 18 5.45 -0.09 3.81
N GLU A 19 4.54 -0.85 4.42
CA GLU A 19 4.46 -0.95 5.88
C GLU A 19 5.77 -1.50 6.46
N ALA A 20 6.33 -2.51 5.82
CA ALA A 20 7.59 -3.10 6.27
C ALA A 20 8.75 -2.11 6.15
N ARG A 21 8.81 -1.37 5.04
CA ARG A 21 9.84 -0.35 4.84
C ARG A 21 9.74 0.76 5.88
N LEU A 22 8.52 1.17 6.18
CA LEU A 22 8.30 2.23 7.15
C LEU A 22 8.80 1.83 8.54
N ARG A 23 8.66 0.55 8.90
CA ARG A 23 9.11 0.06 10.21
C ARG A 23 10.62 0.14 10.40
N VAL A 24 11.40 0.10 9.33
CA VAL A 24 12.87 0.10 9.41
C VAL A 24 13.49 1.44 9.04
N VAL A 25 12.67 2.49 8.90
CA VAL A 25 13.21 3.83 8.63
C VAL A 25 13.94 4.32 9.87
N PRO A 26 15.18 4.86 9.71
CA PRO A 26 15.88 5.43 10.85
C PRO A 26 15.08 6.56 11.50
N MET A 27 15.14 6.65 12.83
CA MET A 27 14.36 7.63 13.57
C MET A 27 14.66 9.08 13.18
N ASN A 28 15.88 9.34 12.73
CA ASN A 28 16.28 10.68 12.32
C ASN A 28 16.00 10.99 10.86
N ASP A 29 15.39 10.07 10.12
CA ASP A 29 15.08 10.30 8.72
C ASP A 29 13.59 10.58 8.54
N ALA A 30 13.15 11.73 9.04
CA ALA A 30 11.75 12.11 8.98
C ALA A 30 11.26 12.34 7.56
N GLN A 31 12.14 12.79 6.68
CA GLN A 31 11.78 13.04 5.28
C GLN A 31 11.41 11.74 4.57
N LEU A 32 12.22 10.70 4.76
CA LEU A 32 11.93 9.39 4.19
C LEU A 32 10.65 8.80 4.78
N ALA A 33 10.49 8.92 6.09
CA ALA A 33 9.28 8.43 6.76
C ALA A 33 8.02 9.08 6.17
N ARG A 34 8.04 10.40 5.99
CA ARG A 34 6.89 11.11 5.42
C ARG A 34 6.62 10.70 3.97
N ALA A 35 7.68 10.49 3.19
CA ALA A 35 7.52 10.05 1.81
C ALA A 35 6.88 8.67 1.75
N LEU A 36 7.32 7.75 2.60
CA LEU A 36 6.74 6.40 2.68
C LEU A 36 5.30 6.44 3.17
N GLU A 37 5.00 7.31 4.15
CA GLU A 37 3.63 7.46 4.65
C GLU A 37 2.68 7.96 3.57
N ARG A 38 3.13 8.92 2.76
CA ARG A 38 2.33 9.42 1.64
C ARG A 38 2.09 8.32 0.59
N ALA A 39 3.14 7.56 0.28
CA ALA A 39 3.01 6.45 -0.66
C ALA A 39 2.07 5.39 -0.12
N LEU A 40 2.18 5.08 1.16
CA LEU A 40 1.32 4.10 1.81
C LEU A 40 -0.15 4.53 1.78
N ALA A 41 -0.41 5.81 2.08
CA ALA A 41 -1.78 6.33 2.03
C ALA A 41 -2.39 6.21 0.63
N ALA A 42 -1.60 6.51 -0.40
CA ALA A 42 -2.05 6.38 -1.78
C ALA A 42 -2.35 4.92 -2.14
N LYS A 43 -1.49 4.01 -1.72
CA LYS A 43 -1.69 2.58 -2.00
C LYS A 43 -2.88 2.01 -1.23
N ARG A 44 -3.08 2.44 0.01
CA ARG A 44 -4.26 2.01 0.77
C ARG A 44 -5.56 2.51 0.14
N ALA A 45 -5.56 3.74 -0.39
CA ALA A 45 -6.72 4.27 -1.08
C ALA A 45 -7.04 3.46 -2.33
N ARG A 46 -6.00 3.09 -3.10
CA ARG A 46 -6.18 2.25 -4.28
C ARG A 46 -6.72 0.88 -3.90
N LEU A 47 -6.16 0.29 -2.85
CA LEU A 47 -6.62 -1.01 -2.37
C LEU A 47 -8.09 -0.96 -1.95
N ALA A 48 -8.50 0.10 -1.24
CA ALA A 48 -9.89 0.25 -0.84
C ALA A 48 -10.83 0.32 -2.05
N ARG A 49 -10.43 1.06 -3.10
CA ARG A 49 -11.23 1.13 -4.33
C ARG A 49 -11.33 -0.23 -5.01
N LEU A 50 -10.23 -0.97 -5.05
CA LEU A 50 -10.23 -2.30 -5.66
C LEU A 50 -11.11 -3.27 -4.89
N LYS A 51 -11.06 -3.22 -3.55
CA LYS A 51 -11.92 -4.06 -2.72
C LYS A 51 -13.39 -3.74 -2.93
N ALA A 52 -13.74 -2.46 -3.02
CA ALA A 52 -15.12 -2.06 -3.25
C ALA A 52 -15.63 -2.59 -4.59
N ARG A 53 -14.80 -2.52 -5.64
CA ARG A 53 -15.15 -3.06 -6.95
C ARG A 53 -15.29 -4.57 -6.94
N HIS A 54 -14.41 -5.24 -6.21
CA HIS A 54 -14.41 -6.69 -6.10
C HIS A 54 -15.67 -7.21 -5.38
N GLN A 55 -16.15 -6.45 -4.42
CA GLN A 55 -17.34 -6.83 -3.64
C GLN A 55 -18.64 -6.43 -4.32
N ALA A 56 -18.59 -5.54 -5.28
CA ALA A 56 -19.76 -5.14 -6.04
C ALA A 56 -20.13 -6.21 -7.08
#